data_91b7173775dbd8ef56978eaf91dfa63d
#
_entry.id   91b7173775dbd8ef56978eaf91dfa63d
#
_cell.length_a   1.000
_cell.length_b   1.000
_cell.length_c   1.000
_cell.angle_alpha   90.00
_cell.angle_beta   90.00
_cell.angle_gamma   90.00
#
_symmetry.space_group_name_H-M   'P 1'
#
loop_
_entity.id
_entity.type
_entity.pdbx_description
1 polymer ?
#
loop_
_entity_poly.entity_id
_entity_poly.type
_entity_poly.pdbx_seq_one_letter_code
_entity_poly.pdbx_strand_id
1 'polypeptide(L)'
;MHLQIFLVLALTVSLAGISYIENVNAASGHNFESQWGQAGIFKSGFFLSPQHLAFDSENNVYVTDLGNSRVQKFDSTGNFLIEWGNRGSSDGEFGHPTGIAVSDEFVFVVDNKNHNIQKFTLDGEFISKWGGFGKDNGFFKSPRGITVSDDESVYVVDSGNARIQKF
;
A
#
# COMPACT_ATOMS: atom_id res chain seq x y z
N MET A 1 -31.60 -36.36 21.76
CA MET A 1 -30.76 -35.88 20.68
C MET A 1 -31.51 -34.70 20.05
N HIS A 2 -31.21 -33.45 20.55
CA HIS A 2 -31.92 -32.24 20.14
C HIS A 2 -31.02 -31.51 19.14
N LEU A 3 -31.51 -31.44 17.91
CA LEU A 3 -30.89 -30.67 16.84
C LEU A 3 -31.32 -29.20 16.99
N GLN A 4 -30.44 -28.34 17.48
CA GLN A 4 -30.70 -26.90 17.46
C GLN A 4 -30.37 -26.36 16.06
N ILE A 5 -31.40 -25.97 15.34
CA ILE A 5 -31.29 -25.22 14.10
C ILE A 5 -31.13 -23.75 14.47
N PHE A 6 -29.92 -23.20 14.29
CA PHE A 6 -29.73 -21.77 14.35
C PHE A 6 -30.23 -21.11 13.06
N LEU A 7 -31.40 -20.50 13.16
CA LEU A 7 -31.93 -19.63 12.11
C LEU A 7 -31.20 -18.29 12.18
N VAL A 8 -30.24 -18.06 11.29
CA VAL A 8 -29.62 -16.75 11.14
C VAL A 8 -30.54 -15.88 10.28
N LEU A 9 -31.19 -14.92 10.94
CA LEU A 9 -32.03 -13.92 10.28
C LEU A 9 -31.11 -12.93 9.57
N ALA A 10 -31.04 -12.99 8.24
CA ALA A 10 -30.36 -11.98 7.44
C ALA A 10 -31.20 -10.70 7.42
N LEU A 11 -30.80 -9.69 8.16
CA LEU A 11 -31.37 -8.35 8.09
C LEU A 11 -30.63 -7.59 6.98
N THR A 12 -31.25 -7.48 5.79
CA THR A 12 -30.73 -6.63 4.72
C THR A 12 -31.09 -5.18 5.01
N VAL A 13 -30.16 -4.41 5.53
CA VAL A 13 -30.24 -2.96 5.54
C VAL A 13 -29.35 -2.44 4.42
N SER A 14 -29.96 -2.07 3.31
CA SER A 14 -29.32 -1.35 2.21
C SER A 14 -29.19 0.13 2.60
N LEU A 15 -28.02 0.53 3.05
CA LEU A 15 -27.62 1.93 3.07
C LEU A 15 -26.15 2.01 2.66
N ALA A 16 -25.95 2.59 1.46
CA ALA A 16 -24.67 3.02 0.91
C ALA A 16 -23.55 1.96 0.81
N GLY A 17 -23.67 1.04 -0.14
CA GLY A 17 -22.48 0.46 -0.79
C GLY A 17 -21.66 -0.57 -0.02
N ILE A 18 -22.14 -1.15 1.07
CA ILE A 18 -21.50 -2.26 1.77
C ILE A 18 -22.16 -3.56 1.33
N SER A 19 -21.54 -4.29 0.41
CA SER A 19 -21.92 -5.67 0.13
C SER A 19 -21.33 -6.57 1.21
N TYR A 20 -22.18 -7.14 2.05
CA TYR A 20 -21.77 -8.23 2.95
C TYR A 20 -21.46 -9.46 2.13
N ILE A 21 -20.22 -9.90 2.11
CA ILE A 21 -19.85 -11.24 1.66
C ILE A 21 -20.02 -12.17 2.84
N GLU A 22 -20.82 -13.23 2.65
CA GLU A 22 -20.98 -14.29 3.65
C GLU A 22 -19.61 -14.88 4.04
N ASN A 23 -19.45 -15.19 5.32
CA ASN A 23 -18.25 -15.76 5.90
C ASN A 23 -17.66 -16.89 5.05
N VAL A 24 -16.56 -16.64 4.39
CA VAL A 24 -15.69 -17.69 3.88
C VAL A 24 -14.92 -18.21 5.09
N ASN A 25 -15.42 -19.30 5.71
CA ASN A 25 -14.68 -20.03 6.71
C ASN A 25 -13.45 -20.64 6.03
N ALA A 26 -12.32 -19.95 6.12
CA ALA A 26 -11.06 -20.54 5.72
C ALA A 26 -10.70 -21.65 6.71
N ALA A 27 -10.43 -22.85 6.22
CA ALA A 27 -10.04 -24.03 7.00
C ALA A 27 -8.73 -23.85 7.81
N SER A 28 -8.16 -22.65 7.86
CA SER A 28 -6.88 -22.27 8.46
C SER A 28 -6.98 -21.42 9.73
N GLY A 29 -8.19 -21.22 10.29
CA GLY A 29 -8.37 -20.42 11.52
C GLY A 29 -8.32 -18.88 11.31
N HIS A 30 -8.23 -18.39 10.07
CA HIS A 30 -8.35 -16.98 9.75
C HIS A 30 -9.77 -16.68 9.25
N ASN A 31 -10.48 -15.82 9.96
CA ASN A 31 -11.80 -15.35 9.57
C ASN A 31 -11.67 -14.03 8.79
N PHE A 32 -12.51 -13.86 7.79
CA PHE A 32 -12.67 -12.54 7.16
C PHE A 32 -13.30 -11.59 8.18
N GLU A 33 -12.66 -10.44 8.41
CA GLU A 33 -13.14 -9.45 9.37
C GLU A 33 -13.81 -8.25 8.68
N SER A 34 -13.13 -7.65 7.70
CA SER A 34 -13.64 -6.45 7.03
C SER A 34 -12.96 -6.22 5.68
N GLN A 35 -13.57 -5.37 4.87
CA GLN A 35 -12.97 -4.84 3.65
C GLN A 35 -13.27 -3.35 3.54
N TRP A 36 -12.35 -2.61 2.91
CA TRP A 36 -12.56 -1.21 2.55
C TRP A 36 -11.92 -0.91 1.19
N GLY A 37 -12.27 0.26 0.64
CA GLY A 37 -11.89 0.64 -0.71
C GLY A 37 -12.86 0.09 -1.76
N GLN A 38 -12.91 0.79 -2.87
CA GLN A 38 -13.69 0.44 -4.04
C GLN A 38 -12.88 0.76 -5.29
N ALA A 39 -13.22 0.14 -6.43
CA ALA A 39 -12.60 0.50 -7.70
C ALA A 39 -12.98 1.93 -8.10
N GLY A 40 -11.99 2.77 -8.44
CA GLY A 40 -12.27 4.13 -8.87
C GLY A 40 -11.03 4.93 -9.25
N ILE A 41 -11.27 6.01 -10.00
CA ILE A 41 -10.24 6.91 -10.50
C ILE A 41 -10.33 8.23 -9.72
N PHE A 42 -9.20 8.70 -9.17
CA PHE A 42 -9.04 10.01 -8.53
C PHE A 42 -10.03 10.36 -7.41
N LYS A 43 -10.70 9.38 -6.82
CA LYS A 43 -11.54 9.58 -5.64
C LYS A 43 -10.84 9.00 -4.42
N SER A 44 -10.75 9.76 -3.33
CA SER A 44 -10.16 9.33 -2.06
C SER A 44 -10.90 8.11 -1.49
N GLY A 45 -10.15 7.13 -0.99
CA GLY A 45 -10.70 5.85 -0.53
C GLY A 45 -11.04 4.86 -1.65
N PHE A 46 -10.85 5.22 -2.93
CA PHE A 46 -11.01 4.34 -4.08
C PHE A 46 -9.63 3.99 -4.66
N PHE A 47 -9.52 2.82 -5.28
CA PHE A 47 -8.27 2.32 -5.83
C PHE A 47 -8.36 2.00 -7.33
N LEU A 48 -7.23 2.15 -8.01
CA LEU A 48 -7.03 1.62 -9.36
C LEU A 48 -5.71 0.84 -9.40
N SER A 49 -5.77 -0.48 -9.36
CA SER A 49 -4.60 -1.36 -9.28
C SER A 49 -3.70 -1.10 -8.04
N PRO A 50 -4.22 -1.22 -6.80
CA PRO A 50 -3.39 -1.15 -5.60
C PRO A 50 -2.33 -2.26 -5.64
N GLN A 51 -1.08 -1.97 -5.19
CA GLN A 51 0.03 -2.90 -5.32
C GLN A 51 0.51 -3.46 -3.98
N HIS A 52 0.94 -2.59 -3.07
CA HIS A 52 1.48 -2.96 -1.77
C HIS A 52 0.89 -2.09 -0.67
N LEU A 53 1.00 -2.61 0.55
CA LEU A 53 0.64 -1.89 1.76
C LEU A 53 1.73 -2.07 2.84
N ALA A 54 1.79 -1.10 3.74
CA ALA A 54 2.62 -1.12 4.94
C ALA A 54 1.87 -0.43 6.08
N PHE A 55 2.34 -0.64 7.32
CA PHE A 55 1.74 -0.08 8.53
C PHE A 55 2.76 0.80 9.24
N ASP A 56 2.27 1.86 9.91
CA ASP A 56 3.04 2.58 10.93
C ASP A 56 2.80 1.97 12.33
N SER A 57 3.51 2.51 13.34
CA SER A 57 3.38 2.05 14.73
C SER A 57 2.01 2.30 15.36
N GLU A 58 1.18 3.17 14.76
CA GLU A 58 -0.21 3.42 15.16
C GLU A 58 -1.22 2.50 14.44
N ASN A 59 -0.73 1.56 13.61
CA ASN A 59 -1.51 0.69 12.73
C ASN A 59 -2.28 1.44 11.62
N ASN A 60 -1.87 2.65 11.24
CA ASN A 60 -2.37 3.25 10.02
C ASN A 60 -1.82 2.50 8.80
N VAL A 61 -2.64 2.37 7.78
CA VAL A 61 -2.36 1.57 6.58
C VAL A 61 -2.00 2.51 5.42
N TYR A 62 -0.84 2.32 4.84
CA TYR A 62 -0.38 3.04 3.65
C TYR A 62 -0.47 2.13 2.44
N VAL A 63 -1.10 2.59 1.36
CA VAL A 63 -1.34 1.78 0.15
C VAL A 63 -0.83 2.49 -1.09
N THR A 64 0.00 1.83 -1.88
CA THR A 64 0.36 2.30 -3.22
C THR A 64 -0.76 2.03 -4.20
N ASP A 65 -1.30 3.08 -4.82
CA ASP A 65 -2.38 3.05 -5.81
C ASP A 65 -1.80 3.35 -7.20
N LEU A 66 -1.24 2.32 -7.83
CA LEU A 66 -0.45 2.43 -9.05
C LEU A 66 -1.20 3.11 -10.19
N GLY A 67 -2.45 2.72 -10.42
CA GLY A 67 -3.24 3.24 -11.54
C GLY A 67 -3.61 4.71 -11.38
N ASN A 68 -3.70 5.19 -10.13
CA ASN A 68 -3.93 6.60 -9.81
C ASN A 68 -2.61 7.35 -9.53
N SER A 69 -1.45 6.67 -9.57
CA SER A 69 -0.11 7.25 -9.33
C SER A 69 0.01 8.00 -8.01
N ARG A 70 -0.50 7.40 -6.91
CA ARG A 70 -0.54 8.00 -5.59
C ARG A 70 -0.29 6.97 -4.47
N VAL A 71 -0.11 7.48 -3.26
CA VAL A 71 -0.23 6.73 -2.00
C VAL A 71 -1.45 7.22 -1.26
N GLN A 72 -2.17 6.33 -0.59
CA GLN A 72 -3.26 6.67 0.31
C GLN A 72 -2.98 6.11 1.70
N LYS A 73 -3.28 6.90 2.75
CA LYS A 73 -3.21 6.51 4.16
C LYS A 73 -4.61 6.35 4.72
N PHE A 74 -4.82 5.31 5.50
CA PHE A 74 -6.07 4.99 6.19
C PHE A 74 -5.77 4.72 7.66
N ASP A 75 -6.74 4.92 8.53
CA ASP A 75 -6.65 4.42 9.90
C ASP A 75 -6.82 2.89 9.97
N SER A 76 -6.62 2.30 11.14
CA SER A 76 -6.73 0.85 11.38
C SER A 76 -8.15 0.28 11.12
N THR A 77 -9.17 1.13 10.99
CA THR A 77 -10.55 0.74 10.68
C THR A 77 -10.92 0.94 9.22
N GLY A 78 -9.98 1.45 8.40
CA GLY A 78 -10.13 1.67 6.97
C GLY A 78 -10.74 3.02 6.58
N ASN A 79 -10.83 3.98 7.51
CA ASN A 79 -11.22 5.34 7.16
C ASN A 79 -10.07 6.05 6.46
N PHE A 80 -10.37 6.72 5.36
CA PHE A 80 -9.40 7.52 4.62
C PHE A 80 -8.89 8.69 5.49
N LEU A 81 -7.58 8.89 5.51
CA LEU A 81 -6.93 9.99 6.22
C LEU A 81 -6.36 11.03 5.24
N ILE A 82 -5.39 10.64 4.43
CA ILE A 82 -4.73 11.52 3.46
C ILE A 82 -4.31 10.74 2.21
N GLU A 83 -3.96 11.48 1.16
CA GLU A 83 -3.31 10.96 -0.04
C GLU A 83 -2.28 11.95 -0.58
N TRP A 84 -1.28 11.44 -1.29
CA TRP A 84 -0.30 12.26 -1.99
C TRP A 84 0.22 11.57 -3.24
N GLY A 85 0.79 12.33 -4.13
CA GLY A 85 1.32 11.88 -5.41
C GLY A 85 0.38 12.17 -6.56
N ASN A 86 0.99 12.42 -7.68
CA ASN A 86 0.35 12.62 -8.99
C ASN A 86 1.19 11.91 -10.06
N ARG A 87 0.64 11.75 -11.25
CA ARG A 87 1.36 11.11 -12.34
C ARG A 87 2.47 12.02 -12.87
N GLY A 88 3.72 11.55 -12.76
CA GLY A 88 4.87 12.28 -13.26
C GLY A 88 6.21 11.67 -12.87
N SER A 89 7.26 12.51 -12.85
CA SER A 89 8.63 12.13 -12.49
C SER A 89 9.35 13.18 -11.63
N SER A 90 8.69 14.28 -11.30
CA SER A 90 9.19 15.30 -10.40
C SER A 90 9.18 14.79 -8.95
N ASP A 91 9.65 15.61 -8.01
CA ASP A 91 9.62 15.30 -6.58
C ASP A 91 8.18 15.17 -6.10
N GLY A 92 7.88 14.06 -5.42
CA GLY A 92 6.51 13.75 -4.96
C GLY A 92 5.58 13.20 -6.04
N GLU A 93 5.98 13.16 -7.32
CA GLU A 93 5.20 12.55 -8.39
C GLU A 93 5.63 11.09 -8.64
N PHE A 94 4.71 10.27 -9.13
CA PHE A 94 4.96 8.85 -9.40
C PHE A 94 4.64 8.47 -10.84
N GLY A 95 5.55 7.68 -11.43
CA GLY A 95 5.26 6.99 -12.67
C GLY A 95 4.44 5.72 -12.44
N HIS A 96 4.96 4.82 -11.60
CA HIS A 96 4.31 3.58 -11.15
C HIS A 96 4.74 3.27 -9.71
N PRO A 97 4.03 3.79 -8.67
CA PRO A 97 4.32 3.44 -7.30
C PRO A 97 3.97 1.96 -7.06
N THR A 98 4.95 1.17 -6.61
CA THR A 98 4.79 -0.27 -6.38
C THR A 98 5.04 -0.66 -4.94
N GLY A 99 6.30 -0.85 -4.52
CA GLY A 99 6.64 -1.19 -3.14
C GLY A 99 6.49 0.01 -2.21
N ILE A 100 6.14 -0.26 -0.97
CA ILE A 100 6.08 0.73 0.11
C ILE A 100 6.60 0.11 1.41
N ALA A 101 7.37 0.88 2.17
CA ALA A 101 7.78 0.55 3.53
C ALA A 101 7.63 1.78 4.42
N VAL A 102 7.34 1.55 5.69
CA VAL A 102 7.13 2.61 6.69
C VAL A 102 8.02 2.30 7.89
N SER A 103 8.77 3.31 8.35
CA SER A 103 9.47 3.31 9.62
C SER A 103 8.72 4.18 10.64
N ASP A 104 9.29 4.36 11.82
CA ASP A 104 8.67 5.21 12.86
C ASP A 104 8.52 6.68 12.42
N GLU A 105 9.35 7.16 11.47
CA GLU A 105 9.38 8.55 11.05
C GLU A 105 9.08 8.78 9.56
N PHE A 106 9.25 7.74 8.71
CA PHE A 106 9.29 7.95 7.26
C PHE A 106 8.53 6.89 6.46
N VAL A 107 8.05 7.30 5.30
CA VAL A 107 7.50 6.43 4.27
C VAL A 107 8.46 6.37 3.08
N PHE A 108 8.77 5.16 2.63
CA PHE A 108 9.60 4.91 1.45
C PHE A 108 8.78 4.26 0.35
N VAL A 109 8.76 4.86 -0.84
CA VAL A 109 7.97 4.39 -1.98
C VAL A 109 8.87 4.06 -3.16
N VAL A 110 8.72 2.88 -3.71
CA VAL A 110 9.37 2.48 -4.96
C VAL A 110 8.59 3.02 -6.15
N ASP A 111 9.22 3.82 -6.97
CA ASP A 111 8.71 4.15 -8.30
C ASP A 111 9.38 3.27 -9.36
N ASN A 112 8.68 2.20 -9.73
CA ASN A 112 9.18 1.20 -10.68
C ASN A 112 9.47 1.79 -12.06
N LYS A 113 8.60 2.69 -12.55
CA LYS A 113 8.73 3.29 -13.88
C LYS A 113 9.81 4.35 -13.95
N ASN A 114 9.98 5.15 -12.90
CA ASN A 114 11.00 6.18 -12.82
C ASN A 114 12.33 5.65 -12.26
N HIS A 115 12.36 4.35 -11.86
CA HIS A 115 13.55 3.65 -11.36
C HIS A 115 14.19 4.31 -10.13
N ASN A 116 13.38 4.86 -9.24
CA ASN A 116 13.87 5.53 -8.03
C ASN A 116 13.06 5.11 -6.79
N ILE A 117 13.57 5.53 -5.65
CA ILE A 117 12.90 5.45 -4.36
C ILE A 117 12.65 6.88 -3.90
N GLN A 118 11.47 7.16 -3.38
CA GLN A 118 11.12 8.44 -2.80
C GLN A 118 10.84 8.28 -1.31
N LYS A 119 11.35 9.22 -0.49
CA LYS A 119 11.19 9.30 0.95
C LYS A 119 10.24 10.45 1.29
N PHE A 120 9.30 10.19 2.19
CA PHE A 120 8.29 11.13 2.65
C PHE A 120 8.19 11.11 4.18
N THR A 121 7.61 12.16 4.77
CA THR A 121 7.10 12.12 6.15
C THR A 121 5.90 11.18 6.23
N LEU A 122 5.44 10.83 7.43
CA LEU A 122 4.22 10.03 7.64
C LEU A 122 2.95 10.74 7.14
N ASP A 123 3.01 12.05 6.89
CA ASP A 123 1.93 12.87 6.36
C ASP A 123 2.07 13.16 4.85
N GLY A 124 3.02 12.50 4.18
CA GLY A 124 3.18 12.54 2.72
C GLY A 124 3.96 13.74 2.18
N GLU A 125 4.65 14.52 3.02
CA GLU A 125 5.54 15.57 2.55
C GLU A 125 6.83 14.98 1.98
N PHE A 126 7.20 15.38 0.77
CA PHE A 126 8.42 14.90 0.10
C PHE A 126 9.67 15.36 0.84
N ILE A 127 10.60 14.43 1.06
CA ILE A 127 11.89 14.71 1.69
C ILE A 127 13.04 14.58 0.70
N SER A 128 13.14 13.41 0.04
CA SER A 128 14.24 13.13 -0.88
C SER A 128 13.89 11.98 -1.84
N LYS A 129 14.69 11.85 -2.88
CA LYS A 129 14.67 10.66 -3.75
C LYS A 129 16.08 10.27 -4.15
N TRP A 130 16.27 8.98 -4.42
CA TRP A 130 17.53 8.45 -4.96
C TRP A 130 17.26 7.36 -5.97
N GLY A 131 18.28 7.04 -6.77
CA GLY A 131 18.20 6.07 -7.83
C GLY A 131 18.19 6.71 -9.21
N GLY A 132 17.61 6.01 -10.16
CA GLY A 132 17.57 6.28 -11.58
C GLY A 132 17.84 5.01 -12.37
N PHE A 133 17.58 5.02 -13.67
CA PHE A 133 17.82 3.84 -14.52
C PHE A 133 19.30 3.53 -14.63
N GLY A 134 19.72 2.32 -14.24
CA GLY A 134 21.10 1.89 -14.36
C GLY A 134 21.37 0.55 -13.68
N LYS A 135 22.64 0.11 -13.78
CA LYS A 135 23.13 -1.12 -13.16
C LYS A 135 24.20 -0.89 -12.07
N ASP A 136 24.72 0.33 -11.97
CA ASP A 136 25.72 0.68 -10.98
C ASP A 136 25.11 0.75 -9.56
N ASN A 137 25.93 0.78 -8.52
CA ASN A 137 25.44 0.89 -7.16
C ASN A 137 24.65 2.21 -6.97
N GLY A 138 23.49 2.11 -6.33
CA GLY A 138 22.60 3.24 -6.15
C GLY A 138 21.63 3.48 -7.31
N PHE A 139 21.83 2.84 -8.49
CA PHE A 139 20.89 2.87 -9.62
C PHE A 139 20.06 1.61 -9.68
N PHE A 140 18.90 1.68 -10.32
CA PHE A 140 17.94 0.57 -10.37
C PHE A 140 17.47 0.26 -11.80
N LYS A 141 17.02 -0.97 -11.98
CA LYS A 141 16.25 -1.38 -13.15
C LYS A 141 14.98 -2.08 -12.70
N SER A 142 13.83 -1.43 -12.92
CA SER A 142 12.53 -1.94 -12.50
C SER A 142 12.49 -2.43 -11.04
N PRO A 143 12.85 -1.58 -10.06
CA PRO A 143 12.78 -1.94 -8.64
C PRO A 143 11.32 -2.24 -8.27
N ARG A 144 11.09 -3.13 -7.28
CA ARG A 144 9.73 -3.52 -6.90
C ARG A 144 9.48 -3.55 -5.40
N GLY A 145 10.17 -4.44 -4.69
CA GLY A 145 10.00 -4.61 -3.25
C GLY A 145 10.92 -3.68 -2.47
N ILE A 146 10.45 -3.27 -1.30
CA ILE A 146 11.22 -2.46 -0.35
C ILE A 146 10.83 -2.86 1.07
N THR A 147 11.77 -2.81 1.96
CA THR A 147 11.55 -2.91 3.41
C THR A 147 12.55 -2.05 4.14
N VAL A 148 12.21 -1.66 5.36
CA VAL A 148 13.08 -0.97 6.30
C VAL A 148 13.27 -1.87 7.52
N SER A 149 14.50 -1.94 8.03
CA SER A 149 14.83 -2.67 9.25
C SER A 149 14.81 -1.76 10.47
N ASP A 150 14.86 -2.37 11.66
CA ASP A 150 14.81 -1.64 12.93
C ASP A 150 15.99 -0.65 13.10
N ASP A 151 17.10 -0.85 12.40
CA ASP A 151 18.24 0.06 12.33
C ASP A 151 18.13 1.14 11.24
N GLU A 152 16.91 1.37 10.72
CA GLU A 152 16.58 2.32 9.65
C GLU A 152 17.27 2.03 8.30
N SER A 153 17.88 0.85 8.12
CA SER A 153 18.43 0.46 6.82
C SER A 153 17.32 0.12 5.82
N VAL A 154 17.39 0.69 4.63
CA VAL A 154 16.42 0.47 3.56
C VAL A 154 16.94 -0.59 2.59
N TYR A 155 16.17 -1.66 2.39
CA TYR A 155 16.50 -2.74 1.45
C TYR A 155 15.57 -2.70 0.26
N VAL A 156 16.11 -2.68 -0.95
CA VAL A 156 15.37 -2.57 -2.20
C VAL A 156 15.63 -3.76 -3.11
N VAL A 157 14.58 -4.38 -3.59
CA VAL A 157 14.63 -5.43 -4.62
C VAL A 157 14.78 -4.78 -5.99
N ASP A 158 15.99 -4.78 -6.51
CA ASP A 158 16.34 -4.28 -7.84
C ASP A 158 16.13 -5.40 -8.89
N SER A 159 14.85 -5.66 -9.21
CA SER A 159 14.40 -6.85 -9.93
C SER A 159 15.04 -7.00 -11.30
N GLY A 160 15.17 -5.91 -12.04
CA GLY A 160 15.73 -5.94 -13.40
C GLY A 160 17.25 -6.12 -13.44
N ASN A 161 17.94 -5.95 -12.29
CA ASN A 161 19.37 -6.21 -12.12
C ASN A 161 19.64 -7.49 -11.30
N ALA A 162 18.60 -8.22 -10.90
CA ALA A 162 18.67 -9.47 -10.12
C ALA A 162 19.51 -9.34 -8.83
N ARG A 163 19.29 -8.25 -8.06
CA ARG A 163 20.03 -7.98 -6.81
C ARG A 163 19.16 -7.31 -5.75
N ILE A 164 19.66 -7.33 -4.52
CA ILE A 164 19.16 -6.50 -3.42
C ILE A 164 20.19 -5.39 -3.16
N GLN A 165 19.73 -4.17 -2.95
CA GLN A 165 20.57 -3.06 -2.52
C GLN A 165 20.15 -2.60 -1.13
N LYS A 166 21.13 -2.31 -0.26
CA LYS A 166 20.97 -1.74 1.08
C LYS A 166 21.46 -0.28 1.06
N PHE A 167 20.69 0.59 1.73
CA PHE A 167 20.98 2.01 1.91
C PHE A 167 20.89 2.39 3.37
#